data_280450119bc93c2f082fa2bc793c9d58
#
_entry.id   280450119bc93c2f082fa2bc793c9d58
#
_cell.length_a   1.000
_cell.length_b   1.000
_cell.length_c   1.000
_cell.angle_alpha   90.00
_cell.angle_beta   90.00
_cell.angle_gamma   90.00
#
_symmetry.space_group_name_H-M   'P 1'
#
loop_
_entity.id
_entity.type
_entity.pdbx_description
1 polymer ?
#
loop_
_entity_poly.entity_id
_entity_poly.type
_entity_poly.pdbx_seq_one_letter_code
_entity_poly.pdbx_strand_id
1 'polypeptide(L)'
;MKKQLYTLLTALLLLPIASCSFLDKEPDTELTLEMVFNDKTRTMGWVANVYSDIPDPYMGYGRFLGWDVLGDDMTPSERWRQWNWKVIPYILGEWTPNSEWDGNYWASLPQRIREANVFIQNVHALPDQGISNQEVEYMKAECQCMIAYYYWLLANTYGAIPFTHGVVYSTDANAADLQIGQVPYYTMIDWCNSVLLDVANRLPARYSSAQKYGRATSVMALAIHARMLLYAASPLVNGNTDYAGNTNKAGVEIFSQTYDPTRWQNSH
;
A
#
# COMPACT_ATOMS: atom_id res chain seq x y z
N MET A 1 -60.90 -17.24 38.00
CA MET A 1 -60.33 -16.03 37.39
C MET A 1 -58.85 -15.83 37.70
N LYS A 2 -58.36 -15.81 38.94
CA LYS A 2 -56.94 -15.58 39.26
C LYS A 2 -55.96 -16.64 38.65
N LYS A 3 -56.30 -17.92 38.64
CA LYS A 3 -55.49 -18.98 38.05
C LYS A 3 -55.31 -18.85 36.53
N GLN A 4 -56.33 -18.45 35.83
CA GLN A 4 -56.28 -18.25 34.38
C GLN A 4 -55.41 -17.01 33.99
N LEU A 5 -55.41 -15.97 34.85
CA LEU A 5 -54.58 -14.79 34.65
C LEU A 5 -53.09 -15.12 34.82
N TYR A 6 -52.73 -15.97 35.79
CA TYR A 6 -51.32 -16.39 35.96
C TYR A 6 -50.83 -17.28 34.84
N THR A 7 -51.67 -18.15 34.27
CA THR A 7 -51.33 -18.99 33.12
C THR A 7 -51.13 -18.14 31.85
N LEU A 8 -51.92 -17.10 31.68
CA LEU A 8 -51.77 -16.20 30.56
C LEU A 8 -50.52 -15.31 30.67
N LEU A 9 -50.17 -14.88 31.91
CA LEU A 9 -48.95 -14.11 32.21
C LEU A 9 -47.70 -14.94 32.01
N THR A 10 -47.72 -16.24 32.41
CA THR A 10 -46.55 -17.15 32.20
C THR A 10 -46.35 -17.52 30.74
N ALA A 11 -47.45 -17.66 29.95
CA ALA A 11 -47.39 -17.90 28.52
C ALA A 11 -46.83 -16.68 27.76
N LEU A 12 -47.16 -15.45 28.20
CA LEU A 12 -46.65 -14.21 27.61
C LEU A 12 -45.16 -13.95 27.89
N LEU A 13 -44.64 -14.46 29.04
CA LEU A 13 -43.24 -14.35 29.42
C LEU A 13 -42.31 -15.33 28.67
N LEU A 14 -42.85 -16.40 28.05
CA LEU A 14 -42.11 -17.42 27.31
C LEU A 14 -42.00 -17.12 25.81
N LEU A 15 -42.68 -16.11 25.29
CA LEU A 15 -42.66 -15.70 23.86
C LEU A 15 -41.36 -15.01 23.38
N PRO A 16 -40.50 -14.34 24.20
CA PRO A 16 -39.32 -13.68 23.67
C PRO A 16 -38.09 -14.62 23.47
N ILE A 17 -38.16 -15.91 23.81
CA ILE A 17 -37.00 -16.81 23.74
C ILE A 17 -36.76 -17.37 22.30
N ALA A 18 -37.76 -17.25 21.42
CA ALA A 18 -37.66 -17.78 20.05
C ALA A 18 -37.19 -16.71 18.99
N SER A 19 -36.85 -15.49 19.43
CA SER A 19 -36.58 -14.36 18.52
C SER A 19 -35.09 -14.12 18.22
N CYS A 20 -34.16 -14.92 18.78
CA CYS A 20 -32.72 -14.62 18.60
C CYS A 20 -32.13 -15.09 17.28
N SER A 21 -32.76 -15.96 16.49
CA SER A 21 -32.19 -16.44 15.23
C SER A 21 -32.45 -15.52 14.01
N PHE A 22 -33.30 -14.49 14.16
CA PHE A 22 -33.55 -13.54 13.08
C PHE A 22 -32.49 -12.45 12.97
N LEU A 23 -31.73 -12.20 14.04
CA LEU A 23 -30.65 -11.20 14.08
C LEU A 23 -29.29 -11.79 13.67
N ASP A 24 -29.17 -13.11 13.62
CA ASP A 24 -27.95 -13.81 13.17
C ASP A 24 -27.93 -14.11 11.65
N LYS A 25 -28.89 -13.60 10.88
CA LYS A 25 -28.75 -13.60 9.43
C LYS A 25 -27.73 -12.52 9.06
N GLU A 26 -26.50 -12.98 8.77
CA GLU A 26 -25.59 -12.18 7.97
C GLU A 26 -26.35 -11.71 6.72
N PRO A 27 -26.26 -10.42 6.35
CA PRO A 27 -26.91 -9.95 5.13
C PRO A 27 -26.40 -10.81 3.96
N ASP A 28 -27.32 -11.48 3.26
CA ASP A 28 -27.03 -12.30 2.04
C ASP A 28 -26.34 -11.51 0.91
N THR A 29 -25.94 -10.27 1.20
CA THR A 29 -25.36 -9.31 0.26
C THR A 29 -23.90 -8.96 0.55
N GLU A 30 -23.31 -9.40 1.67
CA GLU A 30 -21.89 -9.14 1.94
C GLU A 30 -21.01 -10.12 1.16
N LEU A 31 -20.13 -9.56 0.31
CA LEU A 31 -19.15 -10.32 -0.43
C LEU A 31 -18.08 -10.86 0.52
N THR A 32 -18.04 -12.17 0.68
CA THR A 32 -16.96 -12.83 1.43
C THR A 32 -15.69 -12.93 0.58
N LEU A 33 -14.52 -13.07 1.24
CA LEU A 33 -13.26 -13.31 0.52
C LEU A 33 -13.34 -14.58 -0.34
N GLU A 34 -14.02 -15.61 0.13
CA GLU A 34 -14.26 -16.84 -0.63
C GLU A 34 -15.02 -16.57 -1.93
N MET A 35 -16.10 -15.79 -1.89
CA MET A 35 -16.85 -15.40 -3.09
C MET A 35 -16.00 -14.57 -4.07
N VAL A 36 -15.08 -13.76 -3.55
CA VAL A 36 -14.18 -12.96 -4.38
C VAL A 36 -13.17 -13.84 -5.10
N PHE A 37 -12.49 -14.72 -4.37
CA PHE A 37 -11.39 -15.50 -4.93
C PHE A 37 -11.84 -16.78 -5.67
N ASN A 38 -13.12 -17.15 -5.59
CA ASN A 38 -13.75 -18.18 -6.42
C ASN A 38 -14.35 -17.64 -7.75
N ASP A 39 -14.23 -16.34 -8.02
CA ASP A 39 -14.69 -15.69 -9.24
C ASP A 39 -13.57 -14.95 -9.95
N LYS A 40 -13.33 -15.27 -11.24
CA LYS A 40 -12.25 -14.68 -12.03
C LYS A 40 -12.35 -13.16 -12.12
N THR A 41 -13.54 -12.63 -12.39
CA THR A 41 -13.74 -11.19 -12.62
C THR A 41 -13.43 -10.42 -11.35
N ARG A 42 -13.87 -10.92 -10.21
CA ARG A 42 -13.63 -10.32 -8.90
C ARG A 42 -12.15 -10.43 -8.50
N THR A 43 -11.55 -11.61 -8.71
CA THR A 43 -10.11 -11.84 -8.48
C THR A 43 -9.25 -10.88 -9.30
N MET A 44 -9.54 -10.72 -10.59
CA MET A 44 -8.83 -9.78 -11.46
C MET A 44 -9.09 -8.32 -11.08
N GLY A 45 -10.34 -7.99 -10.67
CA GLY A 45 -10.70 -6.69 -10.16
C GLY A 45 -9.91 -6.32 -8.88
N TRP A 46 -9.66 -7.30 -8.01
CA TRP A 46 -8.84 -7.07 -6.81
C TRP A 46 -7.40 -6.71 -7.16
N VAL A 47 -6.77 -7.43 -8.10
CA VAL A 47 -5.43 -7.07 -8.58
C VAL A 47 -5.43 -5.68 -9.20
N ALA A 48 -6.42 -5.37 -10.05
CA ALA A 48 -6.54 -4.04 -10.64
C ALA A 48 -6.64 -2.92 -9.57
N ASN A 49 -7.35 -3.20 -8.47
CA ASN A 49 -7.43 -2.27 -7.35
C ASN A 49 -6.09 -2.07 -6.63
N VAL A 50 -5.26 -3.11 -6.51
CA VAL A 50 -3.89 -2.96 -5.99
C VAL A 50 -3.06 -1.99 -6.84
N TYR A 51 -3.26 -1.96 -8.16
CA TYR A 51 -2.57 -1.03 -9.07
C TYR A 51 -3.15 0.39 -9.08
N SER A 52 -4.37 0.61 -8.58
CA SER A 52 -5.11 1.86 -8.76
C SER A 52 -4.45 3.11 -8.17
N ASP A 53 -3.58 2.94 -7.17
CA ASP A 53 -2.88 4.04 -6.49
C ASP A 53 -1.40 4.16 -6.91
N ILE A 54 -1.03 3.57 -8.05
CA ILE A 54 0.27 3.89 -8.66
C ILE A 54 0.25 5.38 -9.02
N PRO A 55 1.18 6.19 -8.49
CA PRO A 55 1.18 7.61 -8.75
C PRO A 55 1.41 7.91 -10.23
N ASP A 56 0.59 8.79 -10.78
CA ASP A 56 0.86 9.44 -12.06
C ASP A 56 1.41 10.84 -11.76
N PRO A 57 2.71 11.08 -11.98
CA PRO A 57 3.33 12.35 -11.63
C PRO A 57 2.82 13.54 -12.46
N TYR A 58 2.10 13.28 -13.56
CA TYR A 58 1.57 14.33 -14.41
C TYR A 58 0.05 14.52 -14.31
N MET A 59 -0.70 13.43 -14.16
CA MET A 59 -2.16 13.45 -14.17
C MET A 59 -2.76 13.30 -12.77
N GLY A 60 -2.16 12.47 -11.92
CA GLY A 60 -2.66 12.16 -10.57
C GLY A 60 -2.67 13.35 -9.63
N TYR A 61 -1.80 14.31 -9.86
CA TYR A 61 -1.73 15.55 -9.09
C TYR A 61 -2.64 16.65 -9.62
N GLY A 62 -3.50 16.34 -10.56
CA GLY A 62 -4.53 17.21 -11.10
C GLY A 62 -3.98 18.54 -11.61
N ARG A 63 -3.71 19.46 -10.71
CA ARG A 63 -3.25 20.81 -11.03
C ARG A 63 -1.76 21.01 -10.81
N PHE A 64 -1.01 19.92 -10.67
CA PHE A 64 0.44 19.93 -10.67
C PHE A 64 0.96 19.59 -12.06
N LEU A 65 2.03 20.23 -12.42
CA LEU A 65 2.70 20.03 -13.72
C LEU A 65 3.77 18.92 -13.63
N GLY A 66 3.64 18.03 -12.66
CA GLY A 66 4.63 17.05 -12.33
C GLY A 66 5.68 17.56 -11.34
N TRP A 67 6.65 16.71 -11.06
CA TRP A 67 7.76 17.04 -10.14
C TRP A 67 8.76 18.03 -10.74
N ASP A 68 8.80 18.16 -12.07
CA ASP A 68 9.76 18.99 -12.80
C ASP A 68 9.61 20.47 -12.46
N VAL A 69 8.40 20.91 -12.08
CA VAL A 69 8.16 22.30 -11.67
C VAL A 69 8.64 22.62 -10.25
N LEU A 70 8.98 21.61 -9.46
CA LEU A 70 9.57 21.79 -8.13
C LEU A 70 11.09 21.84 -8.18
N GLY A 71 11.67 21.48 -9.30
CA GLY A 71 13.09 21.64 -9.62
C GLY A 71 13.35 22.93 -10.42
N ASP A 72 14.43 22.93 -11.15
CA ASP A 72 14.86 24.02 -12.04
C ASP A 72 14.61 23.71 -13.54
N ASP A 73 14.02 22.55 -13.84
CA ASP A 73 13.77 22.09 -15.19
C ASP A 73 12.58 22.80 -15.87
N MET A 74 11.60 23.27 -15.09
CA MET A 74 10.41 23.93 -15.61
C MET A 74 9.95 25.07 -14.71
N THR A 75 9.55 26.18 -15.33
CA THR A 75 8.89 27.30 -14.63
C THR A 75 7.47 27.46 -15.15
N PRO A 76 6.46 27.49 -14.26
CA PRO A 76 5.08 27.72 -14.68
C PRO A 76 4.89 29.14 -15.20
N SER A 77 4.05 29.28 -16.23
CA SER A 77 3.70 30.58 -16.76
C SER A 77 2.93 31.44 -15.76
N GLU A 78 2.97 32.77 -15.93
CA GLU A 78 2.21 33.70 -15.08
C GLU A 78 0.71 33.38 -15.04
N ARG A 79 0.14 32.89 -16.14
CA ARG A 79 -1.25 32.48 -16.20
C ARG A 79 -1.57 31.34 -15.20
N TRP A 80 -0.67 30.41 -15.01
CA TRP A 80 -0.87 29.31 -14.07
C TRP A 80 -0.75 29.79 -12.62
N ARG A 81 0.10 30.77 -12.33
CA ARG A 81 0.16 31.42 -11.02
C ARG A 81 -1.19 32.07 -10.66
N GLN A 82 -1.82 32.74 -11.63
CA GLN A 82 -3.13 33.37 -11.45
C GLN A 82 -4.26 32.35 -11.19
N TRP A 83 -4.11 31.12 -11.63
CA TRP A 83 -5.11 30.06 -11.40
C TRP A 83 -4.97 29.36 -10.05
N ASN A 84 -4.05 29.81 -9.21
CA ASN A 84 -3.81 29.29 -7.87
C ASN A 84 -3.63 27.76 -7.85
N TRP A 85 -2.81 27.25 -8.74
CA TRP A 85 -2.48 25.84 -8.78
C TRP A 85 -1.73 25.43 -7.52
N LYS A 86 -2.03 24.26 -6.96
CA LYS A 86 -1.51 23.78 -5.68
C LYS A 86 0.02 23.74 -5.61
N VAL A 87 0.70 23.57 -6.74
CA VAL A 87 2.17 23.58 -6.81
C VAL A 87 2.77 24.98 -6.57
N ILE A 88 2.03 26.05 -6.81
CA ILE A 88 2.55 27.43 -6.75
C ILE A 88 3.09 27.80 -5.37
N PRO A 89 2.39 27.55 -4.24
CA PRO A 89 2.94 27.79 -2.92
C PRO A 89 4.26 27.06 -2.65
N TYR A 90 4.43 25.86 -3.21
CA TYR A 90 5.69 25.12 -3.05
C TYR A 90 6.83 25.75 -3.81
N ILE A 91 6.60 26.20 -5.06
CA ILE A 91 7.60 26.94 -5.86
C ILE A 91 8.00 28.25 -5.22
N LEU A 92 7.06 28.95 -4.60
CA LEU A 92 7.28 30.21 -3.92
C LEU A 92 7.86 30.08 -2.50
N GLY A 93 8.01 28.86 -1.99
CA GLY A 93 8.47 28.63 -0.62
C GLY A 93 7.43 28.99 0.45
N GLU A 94 6.16 29.10 0.09
CA GLU A 94 5.03 29.46 0.96
C GLU A 94 4.41 28.24 1.64
N TRP A 95 5.13 27.14 1.75
CA TRP A 95 4.65 25.91 2.37
C TRP A 95 5.20 25.74 3.79
N THR A 96 4.49 24.97 4.58
CA THR A 96 4.84 24.59 5.95
C THR A 96 4.68 23.08 6.12
N PRO A 97 5.19 22.49 7.22
CA PRO A 97 4.95 21.06 7.53
C PRO A 97 3.45 20.67 7.61
N ASN A 98 2.56 21.65 7.78
CA ASN A 98 1.10 21.45 7.83
C ASN A 98 0.41 21.73 6.49
N SER A 99 1.16 22.08 5.44
CA SER A 99 0.57 22.32 4.12
C SER A 99 0.07 21.01 3.54
N GLU A 100 -1.14 21.04 2.98
CA GLU A 100 -1.67 19.89 2.27
C GLU A 100 -0.84 19.59 1.02
N TRP A 101 -0.56 18.31 0.85
CA TRP A 101 0.12 17.78 -0.32
C TRP A 101 -0.79 16.78 -1.04
N ASP A 102 -1.05 16.97 -2.32
CA ASP A 102 -1.90 16.07 -3.11
C ASP A 102 -1.28 14.66 -3.29
N GLY A 103 0.02 14.53 -3.09
CA GLY A 103 0.73 13.26 -2.99
C GLY A 103 0.66 12.64 -1.59
N ASN A 104 -0.47 12.75 -0.89
CA ASN A 104 -0.64 12.15 0.42
C ASN A 104 -0.76 10.62 0.33
N TYR A 105 0.39 9.98 0.16
CA TYR A 105 0.47 8.52 0.06
C TYR A 105 0.03 7.81 1.34
N TRP A 106 0.07 8.49 2.48
CA TRP A 106 -0.34 7.89 3.76
C TRP A 106 -1.83 7.55 3.81
N ALA A 107 -2.65 8.26 3.07
CA ALA A 107 -4.09 8.03 3.03
C ALA A 107 -4.47 6.74 2.27
N SER A 108 -3.67 6.32 1.29
CA SER A 108 -4.06 5.24 0.37
C SER A 108 -3.08 4.06 0.32
N LEU A 109 -1.77 4.30 0.23
CA LEU A 109 -0.81 3.21 0.00
C LEU A 109 -0.77 2.15 1.12
N PRO A 110 -0.90 2.44 2.43
CA PRO A 110 -1.00 1.41 3.45
C PRO A 110 -2.20 0.47 3.24
N GLN A 111 -3.32 1.00 2.76
CA GLN A 111 -4.48 0.19 2.40
C GLN A 111 -4.16 -0.74 1.22
N ARG A 112 -3.51 -0.23 0.17
CA ARG A 112 -3.12 -1.04 -0.99
C ARG A 112 -2.11 -2.13 -0.64
N ILE A 113 -1.17 -1.82 0.25
CA ILE A 113 -0.24 -2.83 0.80
C ILE A 113 -1.01 -3.94 1.52
N ARG A 114 -2.00 -3.59 2.34
CA ARG A 114 -2.85 -4.58 3.01
C ARG A 114 -3.64 -5.43 2.01
N GLU A 115 -4.28 -4.80 1.04
CA GLU A 115 -5.07 -5.49 -0.01
C GLU A 115 -4.20 -6.43 -0.84
N ALA A 116 -2.98 -6.03 -1.19
CA ALA A 116 -2.03 -6.90 -1.88
C ALA A 116 -1.64 -8.11 -1.04
N ASN A 117 -1.43 -7.95 0.28
CA ASN A 117 -1.14 -9.07 1.17
C ASN A 117 -2.34 -9.99 1.34
N VAL A 118 -3.57 -9.46 1.47
CA VAL A 118 -4.80 -10.26 1.48
C VAL A 118 -4.93 -11.08 0.20
N PHE A 119 -4.65 -10.46 -0.95
CA PHE A 119 -4.65 -11.15 -2.24
C PHE A 119 -3.67 -12.33 -2.26
N ILE A 120 -2.42 -12.10 -1.88
CA ILE A 120 -1.37 -13.13 -1.88
C ILE A 120 -1.77 -14.35 -1.01
N GLN A 121 -2.45 -14.11 0.11
CA GLN A 121 -2.87 -15.15 1.05
C GLN A 121 -4.07 -15.98 0.54
N ASN A 122 -4.93 -15.40 -0.30
CA ASN A 122 -6.21 -16.01 -0.66
C ASN A 122 -6.31 -16.46 -2.12
N VAL A 123 -5.51 -15.88 -3.03
CA VAL A 123 -5.60 -16.23 -4.45
C VAL A 123 -5.19 -17.66 -4.72
N HIS A 124 -5.98 -18.35 -5.55
CA HIS A 124 -5.72 -19.71 -6.02
C HIS A 124 -6.13 -19.87 -7.48
N ALA A 125 -5.74 -21.00 -8.09
CA ALA A 125 -6.07 -21.27 -9.47
C ALA A 125 -7.58 -21.53 -9.64
N LEU A 126 -8.13 -21.04 -10.75
CA LEU A 126 -9.48 -21.29 -11.21
C LEU A 126 -9.41 -21.82 -12.65
N PRO A 127 -8.99 -23.08 -12.87
CA PRO A 127 -8.72 -23.62 -14.21
C PRO A 127 -9.93 -23.52 -15.13
N ASP A 128 -11.11 -23.80 -14.61
CA ASP A 128 -12.38 -23.77 -15.36
C ASP A 128 -12.75 -22.35 -15.82
N GLN A 129 -12.18 -21.32 -15.18
CA GLN A 129 -12.35 -19.91 -15.52
C GLN A 129 -11.10 -19.34 -16.23
N GLY A 130 -10.08 -20.16 -16.49
CA GLY A 130 -8.87 -19.77 -17.21
C GLY A 130 -7.82 -19.04 -16.36
N ILE A 131 -7.82 -19.20 -15.03
CA ILE A 131 -6.73 -18.80 -14.14
C ILE A 131 -5.89 -20.04 -13.81
N SER A 132 -4.74 -20.19 -14.46
CA SER A 132 -3.80 -21.27 -14.20
C SER A 132 -2.95 -21.02 -12.94
N ASN A 133 -2.28 -22.08 -12.43
CA ASN A 133 -1.29 -21.93 -11.36
C ASN A 133 -0.19 -20.93 -11.72
N GLN A 134 0.29 -20.93 -12.96
CA GLN A 134 1.30 -19.98 -13.43
C GLN A 134 0.79 -18.53 -13.38
N GLU A 135 -0.48 -18.32 -13.75
CA GLU A 135 -1.10 -16.98 -13.66
C GLU A 135 -1.22 -16.51 -12.21
N VAL A 136 -1.55 -17.42 -11.30
CA VAL A 136 -1.56 -17.12 -9.85
C VAL A 136 -0.18 -16.69 -9.36
N GLU A 137 0.88 -17.39 -9.75
CA GLU A 137 2.25 -17.02 -9.36
C GLU A 137 2.67 -15.67 -9.94
N TYR A 138 2.28 -15.35 -11.17
CA TYR A 138 2.50 -14.02 -11.72
C TYR A 138 1.73 -12.94 -10.94
N MET A 139 0.46 -13.13 -10.64
CA MET A 139 -0.33 -12.17 -9.87
C MET A 139 0.21 -11.96 -8.46
N LYS A 140 0.69 -13.02 -7.79
CA LYS A 140 1.36 -12.90 -6.49
C LYS A 140 2.64 -12.08 -6.59
N ALA A 141 3.47 -12.35 -7.59
CA ALA A 141 4.70 -11.60 -7.83
C ALA A 141 4.42 -10.13 -8.15
N GLU A 142 3.38 -9.84 -8.92
CA GLU A 142 2.93 -8.47 -9.19
C GLU A 142 2.53 -7.74 -7.90
N CYS A 143 1.72 -8.38 -7.05
CA CYS A 143 1.33 -7.81 -5.77
C CYS A 143 2.55 -7.55 -4.87
N GLN A 144 3.53 -8.45 -4.85
CA GLN A 144 4.79 -8.26 -4.12
C GLN A 144 5.61 -7.09 -4.68
N CYS A 145 5.65 -6.93 -6.01
CA CYS A 145 6.25 -5.77 -6.66
C CYS A 145 5.60 -4.47 -6.20
N MET A 146 4.27 -4.43 -6.18
CA MET A 146 3.51 -3.25 -5.74
C MET A 146 3.74 -2.96 -4.25
N ILE A 147 3.77 -3.97 -3.38
CA ILE A 147 4.07 -3.79 -1.95
C ILE A 147 5.44 -3.12 -1.77
N ALA A 148 6.48 -3.64 -2.41
CA ALA A 148 7.83 -3.06 -2.32
C ALA A 148 7.88 -1.64 -2.88
N TYR A 149 7.21 -1.39 -4.00
CA TYR A 149 7.10 -0.07 -4.60
C TYR A 149 6.39 0.94 -3.69
N TYR A 150 5.27 0.55 -3.10
CA TYR A 150 4.49 1.42 -2.21
C TYR A 150 5.22 1.70 -0.90
N TYR A 151 5.91 0.73 -0.32
CA TYR A 151 6.79 0.98 0.83
C TYR A 151 7.91 1.95 0.48
N TRP A 152 8.53 1.81 -0.69
CA TRP A 152 9.55 2.75 -1.11
C TRP A 152 9.01 4.17 -1.33
N LEU A 153 7.84 4.33 -1.95
CA LEU A 153 7.18 5.63 -2.10
C LEU A 153 6.89 6.29 -0.74
N LEU A 154 6.38 5.51 0.21
CA LEU A 154 6.15 5.97 1.57
C LEU A 154 7.46 6.41 2.24
N ALA A 155 8.52 5.59 2.12
CA ALA A 155 9.81 5.92 2.69
C ALA A 155 10.48 7.13 2.04
N ASN A 156 10.32 7.28 0.73
CA ASN A 156 10.83 8.43 -0.01
C ASN A 156 10.14 9.73 0.43
N THR A 157 8.86 9.66 0.81
CA THR A 157 8.07 10.83 1.21
C THR A 157 8.15 11.12 2.70
N TYR A 158 8.12 10.09 3.55
CA TYR A 158 7.97 10.24 5.01
C TYR A 158 9.19 9.76 5.82
N GLY A 159 10.20 9.20 5.14
CA GLY A 159 11.38 8.64 5.79
C GLY A 159 11.11 7.28 6.41
N ALA A 160 11.58 7.06 7.64
CA ALA A 160 11.33 5.83 8.36
C ALA A 160 9.86 5.71 8.76
N ILE A 161 9.22 4.60 8.40
CA ILE A 161 7.79 4.37 8.57
C ILE A 161 7.53 3.06 9.33
N PRO A 162 6.31 2.85 9.86
CA PRO A 162 5.87 1.54 10.33
C PRO A 162 5.92 0.50 9.21
N PHE A 163 6.38 -0.70 9.53
CA PHE A 163 6.57 -1.76 8.56
C PHE A 163 5.96 -3.08 9.04
N THR A 164 4.99 -3.61 8.29
CA THR A 164 4.19 -4.76 8.72
C THR A 164 4.75 -6.11 8.31
N HIS A 165 5.81 -6.16 7.49
CA HIS A 165 6.40 -7.41 6.97
C HIS A 165 5.38 -8.36 6.30
N GLY A 166 4.33 -7.84 5.69
CA GLY A 166 3.29 -8.65 5.05
C GLY A 166 2.22 -9.20 6.00
N VAL A 167 2.25 -8.83 7.28
CA VAL A 167 1.20 -9.22 8.22
C VAL A 167 -0.10 -8.51 7.88
N VAL A 168 -1.17 -9.28 7.74
CA VAL A 168 -2.54 -8.80 7.61
C VAL A 168 -3.20 -8.89 8.98
N TYR A 169 -3.38 -7.74 9.60
CA TYR A 169 -4.07 -7.65 10.89
C TYR A 169 -5.56 -7.87 10.69
N SER A 170 -6.19 -8.61 11.63
CA SER A 170 -7.63 -8.79 11.65
C SER A 170 -8.35 -7.45 11.90
N THR A 171 -9.59 -7.33 11.43
CA THR A 171 -10.43 -6.13 11.65
C THR A 171 -10.84 -5.96 13.12
N ASP A 172 -10.80 -7.04 13.89
CA ASP A 172 -11.07 -7.11 15.33
C ASP A 172 -9.80 -7.18 16.19
N ALA A 173 -8.62 -6.94 15.59
CA ALA A 173 -7.35 -6.85 16.32
C ALA A 173 -7.43 -5.76 17.39
N ASN A 174 -6.86 -6.02 18.55
CA ASN A 174 -6.86 -5.04 19.62
C ASN A 174 -5.91 -3.86 19.30
N ALA A 175 -6.15 -2.70 19.92
CA ALA A 175 -5.40 -1.50 19.64
C ALA A 175 -3.89 -1.62 19.95
N ALA A 176 -3.51 -2.50 20.87
CA ALA A 176 -2.09 -2.71 21.21
C ALA A 176 -1.35 -3.41 20.08
N ASP A 177 -1.97 -4.39 19.41
CA ASP A 177 -1.39 -5.13 18.29
C ASP A 177 -1.23 -4.25 17.04
N LEU A 178 -2.04 -3.19 16.94
CA LEU A 178 -2.01 -2.24 15.83
C LEU A 178 -0.98 -1.10 16.02
N GLN A 179 -0.33 -1.01 17.19
CA GLN A 179 0.71 -0.01 17.44
C GLN A 179 2.08 -0.41 16.84
N ILE A 180 2.14 -0.48 15.52
CA ILE A 180 3.35 -0.82 14.78
C ILE A 180 4.31 0.36 14.83
N GLY A 181 5.53 0.13 15.33
CA GLY A 181 6.57 1.15 15.38
C GLY A 181 7.27 1.38 14.04
N GLN A 182 7.91 2.54 13.92
CA GLN A 182 8.86 2.80 12.83
C GLN A 182 10.04 1.81 12.92
N VAL A 183 10.48 1.31 11.79
CA VAL A 183 11.72 0.52 11.67
C VAL A 183 12.86 1.41 11.15
N PRO A 184 14.13 1.05 11.39
CA PRO A 184 15.24 1.71 10.74
C PRO A 184 15.06 1.73 9.21
N TYR A 185 15.36 2.87 8.60
CA TYR A 185 15.13 3.11 7.17
C TYR A 185 15.68 1.97 6.29
N TYR A 186 16.94 1.58 6.53
CA TYR A 186 17.58 0.53 5.74
C TYR A 186 16.99 -0.88 5.96
N THR A 187 16.41 -1.16 7.11
CA THR A 187 15.73 -2.45 7.34
C THR A 187 14.61 -2.65 6.31
N MET A 188 13.84 -1.62 6.02
CA MET A 188 12.78 -1.70 5.03
C MET A 188 13.34 -1.66 3.60
N ILE A 189 14.33 -0.81 3.31
CA ILE A 189 14.96 -0.75 1.99
C ILE A 189 15.59 -2.08 1.60
N ASP A 190 16.30 -2.71 2.52
CA ASP A 190 16.96 -4.00 2.26
C ASP A 190 15.95 -5.13 2.06
N TRP A 191 14.80 -5.07 2.76
CA TRP A 191 13.68 -5.96 2.49
C TRP A 191 13.07 -5.71 1.09
N CYS A 192 12.78 -4.46 0.73
CA CYS A 192 12.27 -4.12 -0.60
C CYS A 192 13.24 -4.55 -1.70
N ASN A 193 14.55 -4.38 -1.48
CA ASN A 193 15.60 -4.85 -2.38
C ASN A 193 15.48 -6.36 -2.64
N SER A 194 15.39 -7.16 -1.58
CA SER A 194 15.27 -8.62 -1.71
C SER A 194 13.99 -9.05 -2.44
N VAL A 195 12.88 -8.39 -2.15
CA VAL A 195 11.58 -8.67 -2.80
C VAL A 195 11.61 -8.31 -4.27
N LEU A 196 12.14 -7.15 -4.64
CA LEU A 196 12.19 -6.73 -6.05
C LEU A 196 13.10 -7.63 -6.89
N LEU A 197 14.21 -8.11 -6.35
CA LEU A 197 15.08 -9.08 -7.03
C LEU A 197 14.39 -10.45 -7.19
N ASP A 198 13.70 -10.94 -6.17
CA ASP A 198 12.91 -12.18 -6.26
C ASP A 198 11.81 -12.06 -7.32
N VAL A 199 11.06 -10.97 -7.30
CA VAL A 199 10.00 -10.67 -8.27
C VAL A 199 10.55 -10.60 -9.70
N ALA A 200 11.71 -9.96 -9.90
CA ALA A 200 12.34 -9.86 -11.21
C ALA A 200 12.71 -11.23 -11.80
N ASN A 201 13.01 -12.22 -10.96
CA ASN A 201 13.29 -13.59 -11.39
C ASN A 201 12.02 -14.40 -11.72
N ARG A 202 10.86 -13.99 -11.21
CA ARG A 202 9.58 -14.72 -11.39
C ARG A 202 8.69 -14.13 -12.48
N LEU A 203 8.75 -12.82 -12.70
CA LEU A 203 7.94 -12.16 -13.73
C LEU A 203 8.58 -12.23 -15.11
N PRO A 204 7.77 -12.26 -16.18
CA PRO A 204 8.28 -12.18 -17.54
C PRO A 204 8.85 -10.78 -17.81
N ALA A 205 9.85 -10.68 -18.69
CA ALA A 205 10.38 -9.39 -19.14
C ALA A 205 9.33 -8.61 -19.96
N ARG A 206 8.43 -9.33 -20.64
CA ARG A 206 7.34 -8.76 -21.44
C ARG A 206 6.20 -9.77 -21.53
N TYR A 207 4.96 -9.29 -21.42
CA TYR A 207 3.78 -10.08 -21.78
C TYR A 207 3.55 -10.06 -23.27
N SER A 208 3.21 -11.24 -23.84
CA SER A 208 2.91 -11.38 -25.28
C SER A 208 1.50 -10.89 -25.64
N SER A 209 0.56 -10.92 -24.68
CA SER A 209 -0.83 -10.53 -24.87
C SER A 209 -1.05 -9.06 -24.57
N ALA A 210 -1.69 -8.34 -25.49
CA ALA A 210 -2.04 -6.94 -25.31
C ALA A 210 -2.97 -6.70 -24.10
N GLN A 211 -3.81 -7.68 -23.74
CA GLN A 211 -4.68 -7.62 -22.57
C GLN A 211 -3.91 -7.58 -21.23
N LYS A 212 -2.62 -7.93 -21.27
CA LYS A 212 -1.74 -7.91 -20.10
C LYS A 212 -0.78 -6.72 -20.08
N TYR A 213 -0.88 -5.82 -21.06
CA TYR A 213 -0.06 -4.60 -21.06
C TYR A 213 -0.43 -3.70 -19.86
N GLY A 214 0.59 -3.13 -19.23
CA GLY A 214 0.45 -2.36 -17.99
C GLY A 214 0.64 -3.19 -16.72
N ARG A 215 0.64 -4.53 -16.78
CA ARG A 215 0.99 -5.38 -15.63
C ARG A 215 2.50 -5.32 -15.36
N ALA A 216 2.88 -5.50 -14.08
CA ALA A 216 4.28 -5.50 -13.68
C ALA A 216 5.08 -6.60 -14.42
N THR A 217 6.30 -6.26 -14.78
CA THR A 217 7.26 -7.13 -15.47
C THR A 217 8.58 -7.15 -14.70
N SER A 218 9.48 -8.07 -15.03
CA SER A 218 10.83 -8.08 -14.45
C SER A 218 11.56 -6.76 -14.73
N VAL A 219 11.36 -6.15 -15.90
CA VAL A 219 11.96 -4.85 -16.25
C VAL A 219 11.45 -3.73 -15.35
N MET A 220 10.14 -3.71 -15.06
CA MET A 220 9.56 -2.74 -14.12
C MET A 220 10.14 -2.93 -12.72
N ALA A 221 10.20 -4.17 -12.22
CA ALA A 221 10.76 -4.47 -10.90
C ALA A 221 12.22 -4.02 -10.79
N LEU A 222 13.06 -4.28 -11.79
CA LEU A 222 14.45 -3.84 -11.83
C LEU A 222 14.59 -2.32 -11.95
N ALA A 223 13.71 -1.64 -12.67
CA ALA A 223 13.72 -0.18 -12.77
C ALA A 223 13.37 0.48 -11.41
N ILE A 224 12.36 -0.05 -10.71
CA ILE A 224 12.02 0.39 -9.35
C ILE A 224 13.19 0.13 -8.39
N HIS A 225 13.78 -1.07 -8.47
CA HIS A 225 14.93 -1.48 -7.67
C HIS A 225 16.10 -0.51 -7.83
N ALA A 226 16.54 -0.24 -9.07
CA ALA A 226 17.66 0.65 -9.34
C ALA A 226 17.41 2.06 -8.80
N ARG A 227 16.21 2.60 -9.03
CA ARG A 227 15.83 3.94 -8.55
C ARG A 227 15.79 4.01 -7.02
N MET A 228 15.27 2.98 -6.37
CA MET A 228 15.21 2.88 -4.90
C MET A 228 16.62 2.86 -4.30
N LEU A 229 17.52 2.03 -4.84
CA LEU A 229 18.89 1.91 -4.33
C LEU A 229 19.69 3.19 -4.57
N LEU A 230 19.53 3.84 -5.72
CA LEU A 230 20.18 5.12 -6.01
C LEU A 230 19.75 6.19 -4.99
N TYR A 231 18.47 6.28 -4.68
CA TYR A 231 17.96 7.19 -3.65
C TYR A 231 18.50 6.84 -2.26
N ALA A 232 18.50 5.56 -1.90
CA ALA A 232 19.01 5.08 -0.61
C ALA A 232 20.53 5.26 -0.45
N ALA A 233 21.29 5.38 -1.55
CA ALA A 233 22.71 5.70 -1.52
C ALA A 233 23.00 7.20 -1.37
N SER A 234 22.01 8.06 -1.64
CA SER A 234 22.18 9.52 -1.68
C SER A 234 22.54 10.10 -0.30
N PRO A 235 23.24 11.26 -0.27
CA PRO A 235 23.60 11.95 0.97
C PRO A 235 22.38 12.34 1.84
N LEU A 236 21.18 12.34 1.28
CA LEU A 236 19.97 12.64 2.02
C LEU A 236 19.72 11.64 3.17
N VAL A 237 20.01 10.35 2.95
CA VAL A 237 19.73 9.29 3.92
C VAL A 237 20.98 8.48 4.31
N ASN A 238 22.04 8.50 3.50
CA ASN A 238 23.26 7.73 3.72
C ASN A 238 24.29 8.54 4.52
N GLY A 239 24.29 8.35 5.84
CA GLY A 239 25.19 9.04 6.75
C GLY A 239 24.83 10.52 6.98
N ASN A 240 23.57 10.88 6.83
CA ASN A 240 23.12 12.26 7.07
C ASN A 240 23.01 12.54 8.56
N THR A 241 23.92 13.35 9.09
CA THR A 241 23.98 13.71 10.50
C THR A 241 22.87 14.67 10.94
N ASP A 242 22.12 15.26 10.01
CA ASP A 242 20.95 16.10 10.35
C ASP A 242 19.82 15.28 11.01
N TYR A 243 19.85 13.96 10.83
CA TYR A 243 18.92 13.03 11.48
C TYR A 243 19.41 12.49 12.83
N ALA A 244 20.55 12.99 13.35
CA ALA A 244 21.10 12.55 14.62
C ALA A 244 20.07 12.68 15.76
N GLY A 245 19.96 11.63 16.58
CA GLY A 245 18.99 11.57 17.68
C GLY A 245 17.55 11.21 17.31
N ASN A 246 17.25 11.03 16.03
CA ASN A 246 15.96 10.49 15.62
C ASN A 246 15.88 9.00 15.95
N THR A 247 15.08 8.64 16.94
CA THR A 247 14.89 7.27 17.39
C THR A 247 13.41 6.87 17.30
N ASN A 248 13.15 5.58 17.13
CA ASN A 248 11.81 5.05 17.27
C ASN A 248 11.39 4.92 18.75
N LYS A 249 10.17 4.47 19.03
CA LYS A 249 9.66 4.27 20.40
C LYS A 249 10.51 3.33 21.26
N ALA A 250 11.29 2.43 20.64
CA ALA A 250 12.19 1.51 21.33
C ALA A 250 13.60 2.11 21.56
N GLY A 251 13.84 3.36 21.19
CA GLY A 251 15.13 4.03 21.31
C GLY A 251 16.14 3.62 20.23
N VAL A 252 15.72 2.93 19.18
CA VAL A 252 16.58 2.53 18.05
C VAL A 252 16.67 3.67 17.06
N GLU A 253 17.90 4.02 16.64
CA GLU A 253 18.16 5.03 15.61
C GLU A 253 17.50 4.63 14.29
N ILE A 254 16.72 5.54 13.71
CA ILE A 254 15.96 5.26 12.48
C ILE A 254 16.69 5.60 11.19
N PHE A 255 17.69 6.50 11.25
CA PHE A 255 18.60 6.80 10.15
C PHE A 255 20.05 6.62 10.59
N SER A 256 20.83 5.83 9.85
CA SER A 256 22.25 5.64 10.15
C SER A 256 23.01 6.95 9.97
N GLN A 257 23.80 7.29 10.97
CA GLN A 257 24.71 8.45 10.95
C GLN A 257 26.07 8.10 10.28
N THR A 258 26.29 6.84 9.99
CA THR A 258 27.53 6.37 9.36
C THR A 258 27.33 6.25 7.85
N TYR A 259 28.16 6.97 7.08
CA TYR A 259 28.18 6.85 5.63
C TYR A 259 28.66 5.46 5.21
N ASP A 260 27.91 4.79 4.35
CA ASP A 260 28.23 3.49 3.77
C ASP A 260 28.47 3.63 2.25
N PRO A 261 29.74 3.60 1.79
CA PRO A 261 30.07 3.71 0.37
C PRO A 261 29.59 2.52 -0.46
N THR A 262 29.28 1.37 0.16
CA THR A 262 28.81 0.17 -0.57
C THR A 262 27.39 0.38 -1.11
N ARG A 263 26.61 1.30 -0.57
CA ARG A 263 25.28 1.66 -1.07
C ARG A 263 25.35 2.16 -2.52
N TRP A 264 26.38 2.93 -2.89
CA TRP A 264 26.61 3.37 -4.27
C TRP A 264 26.99 2.22 -5.19
N GLN A 265 27.79 1.28 -4.71
CA GLN A 265 28.20 0.11 -5.49
C GLN A 265 27.02 -0.81 -5.79
N ASN A 266 26.07 -0.93 -4.86
CA ASN A 266 24.87 -1.75 -5.00
C ASN A 266 23.75 -1.08 -5.86
N SER A 267 23.90 0.19 -6.19
CA SER A 267 22.91 0.93 -7.02
C SER A 267 23.18 0.84 -8.53
N HIS A 268 24.23 0.14 -8.95
CA HIS A 268 24.62 -0.04 -10.36
C HIS A 268 24.09 -1.33 -10.99
#